data_ea09395cecb5bcb37f558e0b4ef9a7aa
#
_entry.id   ea09395cecb5bcb37f558e0b4ef9a7aa
#
_cell.length_a   1.000
_cell.length_b   1.000
_cell.length_c   1.000
_cell.angle_alpha   90.00
_cell.angle_beta   90.00
_cell.angle_gamma   90.00
#
_symmetry.space_group_name_H-M   'P 1'
#
loop_
_entity.id
_entity.type
_entity.pdbx_description
1 polymer ?
#
loop_
_entity_poly.entity_id
_entity_poly.type
_entity_poly.pdbx_seq_one_letter_code
_entity_poly.pdbx_strand_id
1 'polypeptide(L)'
;EASWAFIFDKYGTPEAKAEILPKVCSGDLFFGIATTEPTGGSDLVNSTRTTIKPKGDGFVINGEKVYISGVNESEKYGGVYWTLAKSDLKGDHKAFDAFILPLNMGDGLNPGITTTLFEDMGRMGVSCGGFNIEDVEIPKHYLIGEHGRGFYHAMEGFSAARVLIAATCLGAAQACFDIGVDYVKQRKQFGRPLAAFEGIQFEAVDSWMALQGDRHLTYHAAWMMDEVYGKGNKNYDKLDIAKYTAAAKYKAPHDALDIITRAMTWHGAFGYSKECPLEASYRGVRSYTVGAEGGSHVQKIVMAREIFGPDYLPYRQEKQM
;
A
#
# COMPACT_ATOMS: atom_id res chain seq x y z
N GLU A 1 3.27 6.73 -0.49
CA GLU A 1 3.37 7.33 -1.78
C GLU A 1 4.78 7.23 -2.40
N ALA A 2 5.87 7.17 -1.62
CA ALA A 2 7.25 7.06 -2.14
C ALA A 2 7.44 5.92 -3.16
N SER A 3 6.82 4.76 -2.95
CA SER A 3 6.90 3.62 -3.87
C SER A 3 6.31 3.89 -5.26
N TRP A 4 5.26 4.70 -5.32
CA TRP A 4 4.58 5.02 -6.58
C TRP A 4 5.27 6.16 -7.31
N ALA A 5 5.84 7.12 -6.59
CA ALA A 5 6.74 8.12 -7.17
C ALA A 5 8.00 7.47 -7.77
N PHE A 6 8.54 6.40 -7.13
CA PHE A 6 9.64 5.60 -7.69
C PHE A 6 9.25 4.94 -9.04
N ILE A 7 8.06 4.33 -9.13
CA ILE A 7 7.58 3.74 -10.40
C ILE A 7 7.36 4.82 -11.47
N PHE A 8 6.87 5.99 -11.07
CA PHE A 8 6.74 7.11 -11.98
C PHE A 8 8.10 7.65 -12.44
N ASP A 9 9.08 7.79 -11.56
CA ASP A 9 10.44 8.17 -11.93
C ASP A 9 11.07 7.19 -12.91
N LYS A 10 10.83 5.90 -12.70
CA LYS A 10 11.38 4.84 -13.56
C LYS A 10 10.77 4.81 -14.96
N TYR A 11 9.46 4.98 -15.10
CA TYR A 11 8.71 4.74 -16.33
C TYR A 11 8.03 5.97 -16.93
N GLY A 12 7.96 7.07 -16.20
CA GLY A 12 7.38 8.33 -16.67
C GLY A 12 8.23 8.97 -17.77
N THR A 13 7.58 9.73 -18.63
CA THR A 13 8.28 10.49 -19.66
C THR A 13 9.18 11.58 -19.03
N PRO A 14 10.28 11.97 -19.66
CA PRO A 14 11.13 13.06 -19.16
C PRO A 14 10.35 14.36 -18.90
N GLU A 15 9.38 14.67 -19.76
CA GLU A 15 8.54 15.86 -19.67
C GLU A 15 7.64 15.81 -18.42
N ALA A 16 6.88 14.73 -18.22
CA ALA A 16 6.01 14.57 -17.05
C ALA A 16 6.82 14.54 -15.73
N LYS A 17 8.00 13.91 -15.73
CA LYS A 17 8.88 13.90 -14.56
C LYS A 17 9.38 15.28 -14.20
N ALA A 18 9.81 16.06 -15.18
CA ALA A 18 10.28 17.43 -14.95
C ALA A 18 9.19 18.37 -14.42
N GLU A 19 7.93 18.13 -14.81
CA GLU A 19 6.78 18.90 -14.36
C GLU A 19 6.35 18.54 -12.92
N ILE A 20 6.35 17.25 -12.57
CA ILE A 20 5.68 16.71 -11.37
C ILE A 20 6.67 16.45 -10.22
N LEU A 21 7.79 15.75 -10.48
CA LEU A 21 8.67 15.29 -9.39
C LEU A 21 9.26 16.41 -8.53
N PRO A 22 9.69 17.56 -9.08
CA PRO A 22 10.17 18.65 -8.23
C PRO A 22 9.13 19.13 -7.21
N LYS A 23 7.86 19.24 -7.61
CA LYS A 23 6.76 19.66 -6.73
C LYS A 23 6.43 18.59 -5.67
N VAL A 24 6.55 17.31 -6.03
CA VAL A 24 6.40 16.19 -5.07
C VAL A 24 7.52 16.20 -4.04
N CYS A 25 8.77 16.41 -4.48
CA CYS A 25 9.93 16.45 -3.59
C CYS A 25 9.92 17.67 -2.65
N SER A 26 9.41 18.82 -3.09
CA SER A 26 9.26 20.02 -2.23
C SER A 26 8.07 19.93 -1.28
N GLY A 27 7.12 18.99 -1.52
CA GLY A 27 5.88 18.87 -0.76
C GLY A 27 4.74 19.76 -1.26
N ASP A 28 4.93 20.43 -2.40
CA ASP A 28 3.91 21.32 -3.00
C ASP A 28 2.82 20.54 -3.75
N LEU A 29 3.06 19.26 -4.02
CA LEU A 29 2.12 18.39 -4.73
C LEU A 29 2.04 17.03 -4.06
N PHE A 30 0.84 16.60 -3.67
CA PHE A 30 0.59 15.25 -3.20
C PHE A 30 0.72 14.25 -4.35
N PHE A 31 1.38 13.13 -4.12
CA PHE A 31 1.49 12.04 -5.10
C PHE A 31 0.86 10.78 -4.54
N GLY A 32 -0.25 10.34 -5.11
CA GLY A 32 -1.01 9.18 -4.67
C GLY A 32 -1.07 8.04 -5.69
N ILE A 33 -1.79 6.99 -5.30
CA ILE A 33 -2.16 5.87 -6.19
C ILE A 33 -3.69 5.74 -6.23
N ALA A 34 -4.25 5.46 -7.41
CA ALA A 34 -5.67 5.22 -7.62
C ALA A 34 -5.89 4.00 -8.53
N THR A 35 -6.05 2.81 -7.91
CA THR A 35 -6.27 1.56 -8.64
C THR A 35 -7.62 0.91 -8.32
N THR A 36 -8.03 0.97 -7.05
CA THR A 36 -9.25 0.31 -6.57
C THR A 36 -10.51 1.01 -7.06
N GLU A 37 -11.50 0.24 -7.47
CA GLU A 37 -12.82 0.71 -7.92
C GLU A 37 -13.95 0.10 -7.07
N PRO A 38 -15.17 0.65 -7.10
CA PRO A 38 -16.30 0.05 -6.38
C PRO A 38 -16.57 -1.41 -6.75
N THR A 39 -16.24 -1.79 -7.94
CA THR A 39 -16.36 -3.16 -8.47
C THR A 39 -15.34 -4.13 -7.91
N GLY A 40 -14.23 -3.64 -7.34
CA GLY A 40 -13.22 -4.48 -6.68
C GLY A 40 -11.81 -3.91 -6.75
N GLY A 41 -10.94 -4.44 -5.92
CA GLY A 41 -9.52 -4.07 -5.84
C GLY A 41 -8.56 -5.25 -5.97
N SER A 42 -8.98 -6.46 -5.54
CA SER A 42 -8.13 -7.65 -5.59
C SER A 42 -8.07 -8.29 -6.98
N ASP A 43 -9.18 -8.31 -7.68
CA ASP A 43 -9.30 -8.82 -9.05
C ASP A 43 -9.26 -7.67 -10.07
N LEU A 44 -8.12 -7.00 -10.17
CA LEU A 44 -7.96 -5.83 -11.04
C LEU A 44 -8.37 -6.13 -12.49
N VAL A 45 -8.02 -7.32 -13.00
CA VAL A 45 -8.27 -7.66 -14.39
C VAL A 45 -9.76 -7.69 -14.72
N ASN A 46 -10.58 -8.26 -13.84
CA ASN A 46 -12.01 -8.38 -14.10
C ASN A 46 -12.84 -7.24 -13.52
N SER A 47 -12.32 -6.52 -12.51
CA SER A 47 -13.07 -5.47 -11.81
C SER A 47 -12.88 -4.07 -12.36
N THR A 48 -11.75 -3.76 -13.04
CA THR A 48 -11.50 -2.40 -13.54
C THR A 48 -12.48 -2.01 -14.65
N ARG A 49 -13.15 -0.86 -14.45
CA ARG A 49 -14.13 -0.24 -15.36
C ARG A 49 -13.67 1.12 -15.87
N THR A 50 -12.71 1.75 -15.21
CA THR A 50 -12.09 3.00 -15.69
C THR A 50 -11.50 2.77 -17.08
N THR A 51 -11.82 3.67 -18.01
CA THR A 51 -11.39 3.60 -19.42
C THR A 51 -10.42 4.73 -19.74
N ILE A 52 -9.50 4.43 -20.66
CA ILE A 52 -8.61 5.39 -21.29
C ILE A 52 -8.74 5.25 -22.80
N LYS A 53 -9.04 6.36 -23.50
CA LYS A 53 -9.21 6.37 -24.94
C LYS A 53 -8.43 7.51 -25.57
N PRO A 54 -7.83 7.32 -26.76
CA PRO A 54 -7.21 8.42 -27.50
C PRO A 54 -8.20 9.56 -27.76
N LYS A 55 -7.75 10.82 -27.54
CA LYS A 55 -8.51 12.03 -27.88
C LYS A 55 -7.55 13.15 -28.27
N GLY A 56 -7.58 13.59 -29.51
CA GLY A 56 -6.61 14.56 -30.04
C GLY A 56 -5.18 14.06 -29.89
N ASP A 57 -4.31 14.87 -29.31
CA ASP A 57 -2.91 14.52 -29.02
C ASP A 57 -2.70 13.86 -27.66
N GLY A 58 -3.78 13.52 -26.94
CA GLY A 58 -3.72 12.92 -25.61
C GLY A 58 -4.75 11.82 -25.43
N PHE A 59 -5.30 11.74 -24.24
CA PHE A 59 -6.29 10.74 -23.87
C PHE A 59 -7.44 11.37 -23.09
N VAL A 60 -8.60 10.72 -23.14
CA VAL A 60 -9.76 11.00 -22.27
C VAL A 60 -10.00 9.82 -21.35
N ILE A 61 -10.25 10.13 -20.07
CA ILE A 61 -10.43 9.18 -18.98
C ILE A 61 -11.85 9.28 -18.45
N ASN A 62 -12.48 8.11 -18.24
CA ASN A 62 -13.79 7.99 -17.59
C ASN A 62 -13.77 6.83 -16.61
N GLY A 63 -14.33 7.01 -15.41
CA GLY A 63 -14.42 5.95 -14.41
C GLY A 63 -14.58 6.45 -12.98
N GLU A 64 -14.32 5.57 -12.03
CA GLU A 64 -14.45 5.85 -10.60
C GLU A 64 -13.35 5.13 -9.81
N LYS A 65 -12.80 5.80 -8.79
CA LYS A 65 -11.81 5.22 -7.89
C LYS A 65 -12.25 5.42 -6.44
N VAL A 66 -12.02 4.39 -5.59
CA VAL A 66 -12.43 4.41 -4.17
C VAL A 66 -11.31 3.92 -3.26
N TYR A 67 -11.40 4.27 -1.98
CA TYR A 67 -10.39 3.97 -0.96
C TYR A 67 -9.01 4.54 -1.30
N ILE A 68 -9.02 5.77 -1.80
CA ILE A 68 -7.84 6.50 -2.23
C ILE A 68 -7.36 7.40 -1.09
N SER A 69 -6.08 7.31 -0.76
CA SER A 69 -5.46 8.15 0.27
C SER A 69 -5.18 9.56 -0.26
N GLY A 70 -5.37 10.57 0.59
CA GLY A 70 -4.98 11.95 0.30
C GLY A 70 -5.93 12.71 -0.61
N VAL A 71 -7.19 12.29 -0.75
CA VAL A 71 -8.16 12.96 -1.62
C VAL A 71 -8.41 14.40 -1.18
N ASN A 72 -8.65 14.64 0.11
CA ASN A 72 -8.90 15.99 0.64
C ASN A 72 -7.65 16.88 0.53
N GLU A 73 -6.47 16.33 0.80
CA GLU A 73 -5.19 17.03 0.69
C GLU A 73 -4.92 17.41 -0.76
N SER A 74 -5.14 16.48 -1.69
CA SER A 74 -4.96 16.71 -3.12
C SER A 74 -5.94 17.73 -3.68
N GLU A 75 -7.20 17.69 -3.24
CA GLU A 75 -8.21 18.67 -3.64
C GLU A 75 -7.85 20.09 -3.18
N LYS A 76 -7.38 20.24 -1.92
CA LYS A 76 -7.12 21.54 -1.32
C LYS A 76 -5.78 22.16 -1.67
N TYR A 77 -4.73 21.32 -1.75
CA TYR A 77 -3.36 21.80 -1.81
C TYR A 77 -2.64 21.43 -3.11
N GLY A 78 -3.27 20.61 -3.93
CA GLY A 78 -2.68 20.06 -5.14
C GLY A 78 -2.29 18.59 -4.99
N GLY A 79 -2.56 17.81 -6.04
CA GLY A 79 -2.25 16.39 -6.05
C GLY A 79 -2.48 15.72 -7.39
N VAL A 80 -1.68 14.69 -7.61
CA VAL A 80 -1.76 13.81 -8.77
C VAL A 80 -1.75 12.35 -8.33
N TYR A 81 -2.31 11.50 -9.15
CA TYR A 81 -2.41 10.07 -8.85
C TYR A 81 -1.83 9.22 -9.99
N TRP A 82 -0.95 8.30 -9.61
CA TRP A 82 -0.63 7.17 -10.45
C TRP A 82 -1.88 6.29 -10.58
N THR A 83 -2.40 6.13 -11.78
CA THR A 83 -3.73 5.55 -11.99
C THR A 83 -3.69 4.46 -13.05
N LEU A 84 -4.56 3.45 -12.93
CA LEU A 84 -4.80 2.41 -13.92
C LEU A 84 -6.15 2.60 -14.61
N ALA A 85 -6.17 2.40 -15.93
CA ALA A 85 -7.38 2.26 -16.74
C ALA A 85 -7.21 1.18 -17.80
N LYS A 86 -8.31 0.78 -18.41
CA LYS A 86 -8.32 -0.17 -19.54
C LYS A 86 -8.62 0.56 -20.84
N SER A 87 -7.83 0.26 -21.86
CA SER A 87 -8.12 0.65 -23.26
C SER A 87 -9.20 -0.22 -23.89
N ASP A 88 -9.33 -1.48 -23.44
CA ASP A 88 -10.40 -2.42 -23.79
C ASP A 88 -10.93 -3.11 -22.52
N LEU A 89 -12.20 -2.87 -22.18
CA LEU A 89 -12.85 -3.44 -20.99
C LEU A 89 -12.96 -4.97 -21.03
N LYS A 90 -12.94 -5.58 -22.20
CA LYS A 90 -12.95 -7.03 -22.38
C LYS A 90 -11.54 -7.63 -22.44
N GLY A 91 -10.52 -6.77 -22.53
CA GLY A 91 -9.13 -7.19 -22.61
C GLY A 91 -8.61 -7.75 -21.29
N ASP A 92 -7.54 -8.53 -21.40
CA ASP A 92 -6.79 -9.10 -20.28
C ASP A 92 -5.84 -8.07 -19.64
N HIS A 93 -4.82 -8.54 -18.92
CA HIS A 93 -3.80 -7.70 -18.29
C HIS A 93 -2.99 -6.82 -19.28
N LYS A 94 -3.01 -7.12 -20.58
CA LYS A 94 -2.35 -6.32 -21.62
C LYS A 94 -3.19 -5.13 -22.09
N ALA A 95 -4.44 -5.04 -21.66
CA ALA A 95 -5.29 -3.89 -21.95
C ALA A 95 -5.14 -2.74 -20.93
N PHE A 96 -4.23 -2.87 -19.96
CA PHE A 96 -4.04 -1.84 -18.94
C PHE A 96 -2.98 -0.83 -19.31
N ASP A 97 -3.36 0.43 -19.17
CA ASP A 97 -2.46 1.57 -19.21
C ASP A 97 -2.33 2.20 -17.83
N ALA A 98 -1.11 2.66 -17.50
CA ALA A 98 -0.85 3.47 -16.35
C ALA A 98 -0.61 4.93 -16.79
N PHE A 99 -1.11 5.87 -16.02
CA PHE A 99 -1.00 7.30 -16.34
C PHE A 99 -1.06 8.15 -15.07
N ILE A 100 -0.64 9.41 -15.19
CA ILE A 100 -0.85 10.41 -14.16
C ILE A 100 -2.23 11.04 -14.35
N LEU A 101 -3.05 10.94 -13.32
CA LEU A 101 -4.32 11.65 -13.23
C LEU A 101 -4.12 12.93 -12.40
N PRO A 102 -4.21 14.12 -12.98
CA PRO A 102 -4.16 15.37 -12.22
C PRO A 102 -5.50 15.59 -11.52
N LEU A 103 -5.51 15.57 -10.19
CA LEU A 103 -6.67 15.95 -9.40
C LEU A 103 -6.75 17.48 -9.29
N ASN A 104 -5.64 18.10 -8.89
CA ASN A 104 -5.44 19.52 -8.79
C ASN A 104 -3.94 19.85 -9.00
N MET A 105 -3.62 20.65 -10.00
CA MET A 105 -2.24 21.05 -10.32
C MET A 105 -1.80 22.37 -9.67
N GLY A 106 -2.65 22.93 -8.80
CA GLY A 106 -2.46 24.23 -8.14
C GLY A 106 -3.39 25.33 -8.64
N ASP A 107 -4.25 25.02 -9.60
CA ASP A 107 -5.25 25.93 -10.22
C ASP A 107 -6.71 25.58 -9.85
N GLY A 108 -6.87 24.65 -8.92
CA GLY A 108 -8.15 24.13 -8.44
C GLY A 108 -8.42 22.69 -8.86
N LEU A 109 -9.53 22.15 -8.35
CA LEU A 109 -9.98 20.79 -8.69
C LEU A 109 -10.28 20.70 -10.19
N ASN A 110 -9.77 19.64 -10.83
CA ASN A 110 -10.06 19.36 -12.23
C ASN A 110 -11.58 19.30 -12.47
N PRO A 111 -12.13 20.06 -13.41
CA PRO A 111 -13.59 20.17 -13.62
C PRO A 111 -14.29 18.82 -13.90
N GLY A 112 -13.60 17.86 -14.47
CA GLY A 112 -14.12 16.51 -14.71
C GLY A 112 -14.03 15.57 -13.51
N ILE A 113 -13.65 16.07 -12.32
CA ILE A 113 -13.49 15.23 -11.12
C ILE A 113 -14.43 15.72 -10.03
N THR A 114 -15.15 14.77 -9.41
CA THR A 114 -15.89 14.98 -8.16
C THR A 114 -15.39 14.04 -7.09
N THR A 115 -15.19 14.55 -5.88
CA THR A 115 -14.58 13.81 -4.77
C THR A 115 -15.63 13.40 -3.73
N THR A 116 -15.34 12.30 -3.01
CA THR A 116 -16.10 11.86 -1.84
C THR A 116 -15.10 11.46 -0.75
N LEU A 117 -15.34 11.89 0.50
CA LEU A 117 -14.51 11.53 1.64
C LEU A 117 -15.16 10.42 2.46
N PHE A 118 -14.32 9.54 3.00
CA PHE A 118 -14.72 8.45 3.89
C PHE A 118 -14.17 8.69 5.30
N GLU A 119 -14.93 8.29 6.32
CA GLU A 119 -14.46 8.30 7.70
C GLU A 119 -13.82 6.95 8.03
N ASP A 120 -12.49 6.92 8.07
CA ASP A 120 -11.73 5.73 8.41
C ASP A 120 -11.57 5.56 9.93
N MET A 121 -11.44 4.31 10.38
CA MET A 121 -11.19 3.98 11.78
C MET A 121 -9.83 4.51 12.28
N GLY A 122 -8.83 4.60 11.41
CA GLY A 122 -7.45 4.98 11.73
C GLY A 122 -6.76 5.67 10.58
N ARG A 123 -5.44 5.85 10.66
CA ARG A 123 -4.64 6.58 9.67
C ARG A 123 -5.04 8.05 9.54
N MET A 124 -5.34 8.67 10.67
CA MET A 124 -5.89 10.03 10.75
C MET A 124 -4.98 11.13 10.19
N GLY A 125 -3.72 10.82 9.85
CA GLY A 125 -2.77 11.77 9.27
C GLY A 125 -2.94 12.01 7.77
N VAL A 126 -3.82 11.26 7.11
CA VAL A 126 -4.15 11.41 5.68
C VAL A 126 -5.60 11.01 5.45
N SER A 127 -6.31 11.78 4.64
CA SER A 127 -7.71 11.45 4.31
C SER A 127 -7.81 10.19 3.47
N CYS A 128 -8.99 9.56 3.51
CA CYS A 128 -9.40 8.50 2.59
C CYS A 128 -10.66 8.93 1.86
N GLY A 129 -10.77 8.58 0.59
CA GLY A 129 -11.93 8.95 -0.20
C GLY A 129 -12.01 8.21 -1.52
N GLY A 130 -12.78 8.77 -2.42
CA GLY A 130 -12.92 8.34 -3.81
C GLY A 130 -13.14 9.54 -4.71
N PHE A 131 -13.11 9.29 -6.00
CA PHE A 131 -13.45 10.30 -6.99
C PHE A 131 -14.02 9.68 -8.26
N ASN A 132 -15.01 10.36 -8.83
CA ASN A 132 -15.52 10.11 -10.16
C ASN A 132 -14.70 10.91 -11.17
N ILE A 133 -14.51 10.33 -12.35
CA ILE A 133 -13.75 10.87 -13.46
C ILE A 133 -14.67 10.91 -14.68
N GLU A 134 -15.02 12.11 -15.15
CA GLU A 134 -15.91 12.33 -16.29
C GLU A 134 -15.21 13.17 -17.33
N ASP A 135 -14.91 12.55 -18.48
CA ASP A 135 -14.28 13.16 -19.64
C ASP A 135 -12.99 13.96 -19.34
N VAL A 136 -12.21 13.50 -18.34
CA VAL A 136 -10.94 14.13 -17.98
C VAL A 136 -9.92 13.91 -19.09
N GLU A 137 -9.45 14.99 -19.69
CA GLU A 137 -8.41 14.96 -20.70
C GLU A 137 -7.03 15.03 -20.05
N ILE A 138 -6.11 14.17 -20.51
CA ILE A 138 -4.71 14.19 -20.10
C ILE A 138 -3.81 14.25 -21.33
N PRO A 139 -2.68 14.97 -21.24
CA PRO A 139 -1.73 15.03 -22.33
C PRO A 139 -1.03 13.68 -22.52
N LYS A 140 -0.52 13.45 -23.73
CA LYS A 140 0.12 12.17 -24.11
C LYS A 140 1.32 11.83 -23.19
N HIS A 141 2.07 12.83 -22.75
CA HIS A 141 3.24 12.60 -21.91
C HIS A 141 2.91 12.14 -20.48
N TYR A 142 1.64 12.18 -20.04
CA TYR A 142 1.20 11.61 -18.77
C TYR A 142 1.00 10.09 -18.81
N LEU A 143 1.05 9.45 -19.98
CA LEU A 143 1.10 7.98 -20.06
C LEU A 143 2.42 7.48 -19.45
N ILE A 144 2.35 6.46 -18.60
CA ILE A 144 3.50 5.90 -17.90
C ILE A 144 3.95 4.62 -18.59
N GLY A 145 5.13 4.68 -19.20
CA GLY A 145 5.67 3.57 -20.00
C GLY A 145 4.94 3.39 -21.31
N GLU A 146 4.94 2.18 -21.82
CA GLU A 146 4.32 1.80 -23.08
C GLU A 146 2.86 1.41 -22.91
N HIS A 147 2.05 1.60 -23.96
CA HIS A 147 0.68 1.12 -24.02
C HIS A 147 0.58 -0.39 -23.73
N GLY A 148 -0.38 -0.79 -22.92
CA GLY A 148 -0.59 -2.18 -22.49
C GLY A 148 0.39 -2.70 -21.43
N ARG A 149 1.24 -1.83 -20.84
CA ARG A 149 2.21 -2.21 -19.82
C ARG A 149 1.80 -1.80 -18.40
N GLY A 150 0.69 -1.09 -18.23
CA GLY A 150 0.25 -0.54 -16.93
C GLY A 150 0.10 -1.60 -15.84
N PHE A 151 -0.45 -2.78 -16.15
CA PHE A 151 -0.58 -3.87 -15.19
C PHE A 151 0.77 -4.33 -14.63
N TYR A 152 1.78 -4.46 -15.48
CA TYR A 152 3.11 -4.90 -15.06
C TYR A 152 3.83 -3.87 -14.19
N HIS A 153 3.66 -2.57 -14.52
CA HIS A 153 4.17 -1.48 -13.68
C HIS A 153 3.48 -1.46 -12.31
N ALA A 154 2.17 -1.74 -12.27
CA ALA A 154 1.43 -1.87 -11.02
C ALA A 154 1.98 -3.00 -10.14
N MET A 155 2.27 -4.18 -10.71
CA MET A 155 2.80 -5.32 -9.94
C MET A 155 4.18 -5.01 -9.34
N GLU A 156 5.02 -4.27 -10.06
CA GLU A 156 6.31 -3.80 -9.54
C GLU A 156 6.12 -2.79 -8.40
N GLY A 157 5.23 -1.80 -8.59
CA GLY A 157 4.89 -0.81 -7.57
C GLY A 157 4.32 -1.44 -6.30
N PHE A 158 3.44 -2.43 -6.44
CA PHE A 158 2.93 -3.18 -5.30
C PHE A 158 4.03 -3.93 -4.54
N SER A 159 5.00 -4.50 -5.23
CA SER A 159 6.11 -5.18 -4.57
C SER A 159 6.94 -4.21 -3.72
N ALA A 160 7.26 -3.03 -4.23
CA ALA A 160 7.96 -1.98 -3.48
C ALA A 160 7.13 -1.50 -2.27
N ALA A 161 5.85 -1.18 -2.50
CA ALA A 161 4.96 -0.68 -1.46
C ALA A 161 4.73 -1.69 -0.33
N ARG A 162 4.68 -2.99 -0.61
CA ARG A 162 4.56 -4.06 0.39
C ARG A 162 5.70 -4.06 1.40
N VAL A 163 6.93 -3.82 0.95
CA VAL A 163 8.11 -3.71 1.83
C VAL A 163 7.98 -2.48 2.75
N LEU A 164 7.57 -1.34 2.20
CA LEU A 164 7.37 -0.11 2.97
C LEU A 164 6.26 -0.26 4.01
N ILE A 165 5.15 -0.93 3.67
CA ILE A 165 4.07 -1.25 4.61
C ILE A 165 4.58 -2.13 5.75
N ALA A 166 5.33 -3.19 5.44
CA ALA A 166 5.91 -4.06 6.46
C ALA A 166 6.82 -3.27 7.42
N ALA A 167 7.70 -2.43 6.87
CA ALA A 167 8.59 -1.58 7.66
C ALA A 167 7.82 -0.59 8.55
N THR A 168 6.75 0.03 8.03
CA THR A 168 5.88 0.94 8.81
C THR A 168 5.22 0.22 9.99
N CYS A 169 4.67 -0.98 9.76
CA CYS A 169 4.04 -1.78 10.82
C CYS A 169 5.06 -2.23 11.86
N LEU A 170 6.27 -2.62 11.45
CA LEU A 170 7.36 -2.96 12.37
C LEU A 170 7.76 -1.77 13.25
N GLY A 171 7.86 -0.57 12.67
CA GLY A 171 8.16 0.65 13.43
C GLY A 171 7.11 0.95 14.49
N ALA A 172 5.82 0.84 14.13
CA ALA A 172 4.72 1.02 15.07
C ALA A 172 4.73 -0.04 16.18
N ALA A 173 4.93 -1.32 15.84
CA ALA A 173 5.01 -2.41 16.81
C ALA A 173 6.19 -2.27 17.75
N GLN A 174 7.37 -1.89 17.23
CA GLN A 174 8.55 -1.65 18.07
C GLN A 174 8.31 -0.53 19.08
N ALA A 175 7.78 0.61 18.64
CA ALA A 175 7.48 1.73 19.53
C ALA A 175 6.47 1.34 20.61
N CYS A 176 5.40 0.62 20.26
CA CYS A 176 4.41 0.16 21.21
C CYS A 176 4.98 -0.88 22.20
N PHE A 177 5.84 -1.77 21.71
CA PHE A 177 6.55 -2.74 22.54
C PHE A 177 7.44 -2.05 23.58
N ASP A 178 8.25 -1.09 23.17
CA ASP A 178 9.16 -0.36 24.03
C ASP A 178 8.39 0.42 25.12
N ILE A 179 7.31 1.13 24.74
CA ILE A 179 6.41 1.82 25.67
C ILE A 179 5.80 0.81 26.66
N GLY A 180 5.34 -0.34 26.19
CA GLY A 180 4.77 -1.40 27.03
C GLY A 180 5.78 -1.97 28.02
N VAL A 181 6.99 -2.26 27.58
CA VAL A 181 8.08 -2.78 28.42
C VAL A 181 8.46 -1.77 29.51
N ASP A 182 8.56 -0.49 29.17
CA ASP A 182 8.88 0.55 30.16
C ASP A 182 7.75 0.75 31.18
N TYR A 183 6.51 0.66 30.73
CA TYR A 183 5.35 0.70 31.61
C TYR A 183 5.36 -0.43 32.63
N VAL A 184 5.54 -1.70 32.23
CA VAL A 184 5.49 -2.86 33.13
C VAL A 184 6.66 -2.89 34.12
N LYS A 185 7.81 -2.26 33.81
CA LYS A 185 8.92 -2.07 34.75
C LYS A 185 8.56 -1.09 35.88
N GLN A 186 7.74 -0.09 35.60
CA GLN A 186 7.38 0.96 36.55
C GLN A 186 6.10 0.65 37.34
N ARG A 187 5.09 0.09 36.64
CA ARG A 187 3.77 -0.21 37.21
C ARG A 187 3.86 -1.35 38.21
N LYS A 188 3.39 -1.14 39.42
CA LYS A 188 3.35 -2.17 40.46
C LYS A 188 1.94 -2.65 40.72
N GLN A 189 1.79 -3.97 40.90
CA GLN A 189 0.60 -4.66 41.38
C GLN A 189 1.04 -5.82 42.29
N PHE A 190 0.23 -6.15 43.30
CA PHE A 190 0.54 -7.20 44.25
C PHE A 190 1.94 -7.05 44.87
N GLY A 191 2.32 -5.79 45.19
CA GLY A 191 3.57 -5.45 45.84
C GLY A 191 4.85 -5.46 45.01
N ARG A 192 4.78 -5.77 43.68
CA ARG A 192 5.96 -5.85 42.79
C ARG A 192 5.68 -5.27 41.43
N PRO A 193 6.72 -4.91 40.63
CA PRO A 193 6.54 -4.47 39.25
C PRO A 193 5.83 -5.55 38.39
N LEU A 194 5.01 -5.14 37.41
CA LEU A 194 4.37 -6.08 36.48
C LEU A 194 5.40 -6.92 35.70
N ALA A 195 6.56 -6.35 35.40
CA ALA A 195 7.67 -7.06 34.75
C ALA A 195 8.22 -8.26 35.56
N ALA A 196 7.90 -8.37 36.85
CA ALA A 196 8.29 -9.52 37.67
C ALA A 196 7.33 -10.71 37.62
N PHE A 197 6.29 -10.64 36.80
CA PHE A 197 5.34 -11.73 36.55
C PHE A 197 5.70 -12.48 35.26
N GLU A 198 5.85 -13.80 35.36
CA GLU A 198 6.26 -14.65 34.23
C GLU A 198 5.33 -14.53 33.03
N GLY A 199 4.01 -14.41 33.24
CA GLY A 199 3.05 -14.22 32.15
C GLY A 199 3.37 -13.01 31.28
N ILE A 200 3.76 -11.87 31.90
CA ILE A 200 4.20 -10.67 31.17
C ILE A 200 5.55 -10.89 30.46
N GLN A 201 6.49 -11.58 31.13
CA GLN A 201 7.80 -11.87 30.56
C GLN A 201 7.69 -12.78 29.31
N PHE A 202 6.85 -13.82 29.36
CA PHE A 202 6.66 -14.72 28.21
C PHE A 202 6.05 -13.99 27.02
N GLU A 203 5.01 -13.19 27.23
CA GLU A 203 4.42 -12.36 26.17
C GLU A 203 5.42 -11.37 25.57
N ALA A 204 6.29 -10.78 26.40
CA ALA A 204 7.32 -9.85 25.95
C ALA A 204 8.39 -10.57 25.11
N VAL A 205 8.82 -11.77 25.51
CA VAL A 205 9.77 -12.60 24.74
C VAL A 205 9.18 -13.01 23.38
N ASP A 206 7.94 -13.49 23.36
CA ASP A 206 7.25 -13.84 22.11
C ASP A 206 7.15 -12.64 21.18
N SER A 207 6.80 -11.48 21.72
CA SER A 207 6.69 -10.23 20.94
C SER A 207 8.04 -9.78 20.38
N TRP A 208 9.10 -9.89 21.16
CA TRP A 208 10.45 -9.59 20.71
C TRP A 208 10.91 -10.54 19.59
N MET A 209 10.68 -11.86 19.74
CA MET A 209 11.03 -12.84 18.71
C MET A 209 10.28 -12.56 17.39
N ALA A 210 8.99 -12.25 17.46
CA ALA A 210 8.19 -11.88 16.29
C ALA A 210 8.76 -10.63 15.60
N LEU A 211 9.09 -9.58 16.37
CA LEU A 211 9.72 -8.35 15.85
C LEU A 211 11.04 -8.64 15.12
N GLN A 212 11.91 -9.50 15.69
CA GLN A 212 13.18 -9.85 15.04
C GLN A 212 12.94 -10.63 13.74
N GLY A 213 12.06 -11.65 13.77
CA GLY A 213 11.74 -12.45 12.59
C GLY A 213 11.19 -11.59 11.45
N ASP A 214 10.25 -10.70 11.75
CA ASP A 214 9.64 -9.80 10.77
C ASP A 214 10.62 -8.77 10.21
N ARG A 215 11.52 -8.25 11.06
CA ARG A 215 12.58 -7.34 10.63
C ARG A 215 13.51 -8.00 9.62
N HIS A 216 13.98 -9.22 9.91
CA HIS A 216 14.84 -9.95 9.00
C HIS A 216 14.12 -10.27 7.67
N LEU A 217 12.85 -10.69 7.72
CA LEU A 217 12.05 -10.95 6.52
C LEU A 217 11.86 -9.68 5.69
N THR A 218 11.55 -8.55 6.34
CA THR A 218 11.34 -7.27 5.68
C THR A 218 12.63 -6.75 5.02
N TYR A 219 13.75 -6.81 5.73
CA TYR A 219 15.04 -6.41 5.17
C TYR A 219 15.52 -7.34 4.05
N HIS A 220 15.25 -8.64 4.17
CA HIS A 220 15.54 -9.56 3.07
C HIS A 220 14.73 -9.22 1.81
N ALA A 221 13.43 -8.95 1.97
CA ALA A 221 12.59 -8.52 0.85
C ALA A 221 13.07 -7.19 0.23
N ALA A 222 13.46 -6.22 1.07
CA ALA A 222 14.04 -4.95 0.60
C ALA A 222 15.36 -5.18 -0.18
N TRP A 223 16.25 -6.01 0.36
CA TRP A 223 17.50 -6.35 -0.30
C TRP A 223 17.28 -7.04 -1.66
N MET A 224 16.30 -7.94 -1.76
CA MET A 224 15.95 -8.55 -3.05
C MET A 224 15.45 -7.52 -4.07
N MET A 225 14.67 -6.53 -3.62
CA MET A 225 14.25 -5.41 -4.47
C MET A 225 15.44 -4.63 -5.01
N ASP A 226 16.43 -4.30 -4.15
CA ASP A 226 17.64 -3.59 -4.55
C ASP A 226 18.49 -4.41 -5.52
N GLU A 227 18.66 -5.70 -5.29
CA GLU A 227 19.42 -6.58 -6.18
C GLU A 227 18.82 -6.60 -7.59
N VAL A 228 17.51 -6.77 -7.72
CA VAL A 228 16.88 -6.96 -9.03
C VAL A 228 16.59 -5.63 -9.70
N TYR A 229 15.92 -4.69 -9.00
CA TYR A 229 15.48 -3.43 -9.61
C TYR A 229 16.56 -2.34 -9.57
N GLY A 230 17.41 -2.34 -8.54
CA GLY A 230 18.50 -1.39 -8.42
C GLY A 230 19.75 -1.80 -9.20
N LYS A 231 20.19 -3.05 -9.03
CA LYS A 231 21.48 -3.54 -9.60
C LYS A 231 21.32 -4.40 -10.85
N GLY A 232 20.09 -4.77 -11.22
CA GLY A 232 19.82 -5.62 -12.38
C GLY A 232 20.31 -7.07 -12.24
N ASN A 233 20.41 -7.58 -11.01
CA ASN A 233 20.84 -8.95 -10.72
C ASN A 233 19.81 -9.96 -11.29
N LYS A 234 20.26 -10.83 -12.20
CA LYS A 234 19.41 -11.80 -12.90
C LYS A 234 19.30 -13.16 -12.18
N ASN A 235 19.96 -13.33 -11.03
CA ASN A 235 19.89 -14.56 -10.24
C ASN A 235 18.56 -14.71 -9.49
N TYR A 236 17.79 -13.65 -9.41
CA TYR A 236 16.46 -13.63 -8.82
C TYR A 236 15.45 -13.19 -9.85
N ASP A 237 14.31 -13.83 -9.89
CA ASP A 237 13.23 -13.43 -10.76
C ASP A 237 12.20 -12.53 -10.03
N LYS A 238 11.27 -11.96 -10.79
CA LYS A 238 10.22 -11.09 -10.24
C LYS A 238 9.22 -11.85 -9.37
N LEU A 239 9.11 -13.15 -9.54
CA LEU A 239 8.21 -14.01 -8.78
C LEU A 239 8.79 -14.32 -7.40
N ASP A 240 10.11 -14.53 -7.31
CA ASP A 240 10.81 -14.63 -6.02
C ASP A 240 10.59 -13.37 -5.18
N ILE A 241 10.78 -12.19 -5.78
CA ILE A 241 10.52 -10.92 -5.11
C ILE A 241 9.06 -10.85 -4.64
N ALA A 242 8.09 -11.17 -5.51
CA ALA A 242 6.68 -11.12 -5.16
C ALA A 242 6.36 -12.01 -3.96
N LYS A 243 6.95 -13.19 -3.86
CA LYS A 243 6.80 -14.12 -2.72
C LYS A 243 7.29 -13.50 -1.41
N TYR A 244 8.52 -12.97 -1.37
CA TYR A 244 9.10 -12.42 -0.13
C TYR A 244 8.45 -11.09 0.28
N THR A 245 8.12 -10.21 -0.67
CA THR A 245 7.41 -8.96 -0.38
C THR A 245 5.99 -9.21 0.11
N ALA A 246 5.29 -10.22 -0.45
CA ALA A 246 3.98 -10.66 0.04
C ALA A 246 4.07 -11.26 1.44
N ALA A 247 5.11 -12.06 1.73
CA ALA A 247 5.32 -12.64 3.05
C ALA A 247 5.57 -11.55 4.11
N ALA A 248 6.43 -10.59 3.84
CA ALA A 248 6.69 -9.46 4.72
C ALA A 248 5.42 -8.64 4.98
N LYS A 249 4.68 -8.28 3.92
CA LYS A 249 3.44 -7.52 4.01
C LYS A 249 2.32 -8.27 4.71
N TYR A 250 2.27 -9.59 4.60
CA TYR A 250 1.31 -10.39 5.35
C TYR A 250 1.68 -10.44 6.84
N LYS A 251 2.91 -10.86 7.13
CA LYS A 251 3.33 -11.20 8.50
C LYS A 251 3.46 -9.97 9.39
N ALA A 252 4.18 -8.95 8.97
CA ALA A 252 4.47 -7.79 9.81
C ALA A 252 3.22 -7.04 10.31
N PRO A 253 2.17 -6.74 9.54
CA PRO A 253 0.95 -6.12 10.08
C PRO A 253 0.19 -7.01 11.07
N HIS A 254 0.17 -8.32 10.87
CA HIS A 254 -0.52 -9.25 11.79
C HIS A 254 0.20 -9.34 13.13
N ASP A 255 1.50 -9.60 13.12
CA ASP A 255 2.30 -9.66 14.34
C ASP A 255 2.34 -8.30 15.05
N ALA A 256 2.39 -7.20 14.29
CA ALA A 256 2.30 -5.86 14.86
C ALA A 256 1.00 -5.63 15.65
N LEU A 257 -0.15 -6.07 15.12
CA LEU A 257 -1.42 -5.97 15.85
C LEU A 257 -1.39 -6.79 17.14
N ASP A 258 -0.85 -8.00 17.12
CA ASP A 258 -0.74 -8.86 18.30
C ASP A 258 0.17 -8.22 19.35
N ILE A 259 1.31 -7.68 18.95
CA ILE A 259 2.26 -6.99 19.83
C ILE A 259 1.63 -5.75 20.44
N ILE A 260 0.97 -4.92 19.64
CA ILE A 260 0.28 -3.70 20.13
C ILE A 260 -0.84 -4.08 21.09
N THR A 261 -1.61 -5.13 20.78
CA THR A 261 -2.68 -5.63 21.65
C THR A 261 -2.15 -6.08 23.01
N ARG A 262 -1.04 -6.82 23.05
CA ARG A 262 -0.37 -7.21 24.31
C ARG A 262 0.09 -5.99 25.09
N ALA A 263 0.77 -5.05 24.44
CA ALA A 263 1.21 -3.81 25.07
C ALA A 263 0.03 -2.99 25.64
N MET A 264 -1.08 -2.86 24.92
CA MET A 264 -2.31 -2.25 25.44
C MET A 264 -2.86 -3.00 26.65
N THR A 265 -2.87 -4.33 26.61
CA THR A 265 -3.32 -5.17 27.72
C THR A 265 -2.46 -4.97 28.97
N TRP A 266 -1.15 -4.81 28.82
CA TRP A 266 -0.25 -4.50 29.95
C TRP A 266 -0.56 -3.18 30.65
N HIS A 267 -1.12 -2.22 29.91
CA HIS A 267 -1.56 -0.92 30.46
C HIS A 267 -2.92 -1.01 31.20
N GLY A 268 -3.61 -2.17 31.16
CA GLY A 268 -4.90 -2.35 31.79
C GLY A 268 -5.98 -1.42 31.17
N ALA A 269 -6.88 -0.88 31.99
CA ALA A 269 -7.96 -0.02 31.49
C ALA A 269 -7.45 1.22 30.74
N PHE A 270 -6.30 1.76 31.11
CA PHE A 270 -5.68 2.87 30.39
C PHE A 270 -5.35 2.51 28.94
N GLY A 271 -4.92 1.26 28.67
CA GLY A 271 -4.65 0.78 27.31
C GLY A 271 -5.84 0.84 26.36
N TYR A 272 -7.07 0.92 26.90
CA TYR A 272 -8.29 1.08 26.09
C TYR A 272 -8.73 2.55 25.95
N SER A 273 -8.05 3.47 26.60
CA SER A 273 -8.35 4.91 26.50
C SER A 273 -7.77 5.53 25.24
N LYS A 274 -8.46 6.53 24.69
CA LYS A 274 -7.90 7.38 23.63
C LYS A 274 -6.72 8.25 24.08
N GLU A 275 -6.47 8.36 25.39
CA GLU A 275 -5.30 9.02 25.96
C GLU A 275 -4.05 8.13 25.92
N CYS A 276 -4.25 6.82 25.74
CA CYS A 276 -3.14 5.88 25.58
C CYS A 276 -2.54 6.02 24.18
N PRO A 277 -1.23 6.30 24.03
CA PRO A 277 -0.61 6.51 22.74
C PRO A 277 -0.63 5.28 21.81
N LEU A 278 -0.89 4.09 22.37
CA LEU A 278 -0.88 2.82 21.65
C LEU A 278 -2.15 2.65 20.77
N GLU A 279 -3.28 3.27 21.14
CA GLU A 279 -4.54 3.08 20.46
C GLU A 279 -4.52 3.57 19.00
N ALA A 280 -3.85 4.69 18.73
CA ALA A 280 -3.70 5.22 17.38
C ALA A 280 -2.89 4.26 16.49
N SER A 281 -1.84 3.63 17.06
CA SER A 281 -1.04 2.61 16.36
C SER A 281 -1.87 1.37 16.04
N TYR A 282 -2.71 0.90 16.97
CA TYR A 282 -3.62 -0.22 16.77
C TYR A 282 -4.57 0.04 15.60
N ARG A 283 -5.26 1.18 15.61
CA ARG A 283 -6.20 1.56 14.55
C ARG A 283 -5.49 1.73 13.19
N GLY A 284 -4.32 2.37 13.18
CA GLY A 284 -3.53 2.58 11.97
C GLY A 284 -3.04 1.28 11.35
N VAL A 285 -2.41 0.39 12.14
CA VAL A 285 -1.88 -0.89 11.66
C VAL A 285 -2.98 -1.81 11.16
N ARG A 286 -4.18 -1.77 11.79
CA ARG A 286 -5.32 -2.58 11.35
C ARG A 286 -5.66 -2.39 9.87
N SER A 287 -5.53 -1.18 9.34
CA SER A 287 -5.80 -0.89 7.93
C SER A 287 -4.96 -1.74 6.97
N TYR A 288 -3.73 -2.05 7.35
CA TYR A 288 -2.78 -2.81 6.52
C TYR A 288 -3.04 -4.32 6.50
N THR A 289 -3.85 -4.85 7.40
CA THR A 289 -4.27 -6.26 7.31
C THR A 289 -5.45 -6.46 6.35
N VAL A 290 -6.26 -5.43 6.12
CA VAL A 290 -7.46 -5.50 5.28
C VAL A 290 -7.26 -4.93 3.88
N GLY A 291 -6.43 -3.91 3.74
CA GLY A 291 -6.21 -3.19 2.47
C GLY A 291 -4.73 -2.86 2.23
N ALA A 292 -4.51 -1.84 1.42
CA ALA A 292 -3.23 -1.33 0.95
C ALA A 292 -2.35 -2.43 0.31
N GLU A 293 -2.05 -2.28 -0.97
CA GLU A 293 -1.26 -3.18 -1.83
C GLU A 293 -1.65 -4.66 -1.76
N GLY A 294 -2.96 -4.91 -1.61
CA GLY A 294 -3.59 -6.22 -1.51
C GLY A 294 -3.80 -6.68 -0.06
N GLY A 295 -5.02 -7.10 0.24
CA GLY A 295 -5.40 -7.65 1.55
C GLY A 295 -4.68 -8.97 1.87
N SER A 296 -4.84 -9.46 3.09
CA SER A 296 -4.16 -10.65 3.62
C SER A 296 -4.33 -11.89 2.75
N HIS A 297 -5.52 -12.12 2.20
CA HIS A 297 -5.77 -13.28 1.33
C HIS A 297 -5.02 -13.19 0.00
N VAL A 298 -4.91 -11.98 -0.59
CA VAL A 298 -4.15 -11.76 -1.82
C VAL A 298 -2.68 -12.10 -1.61
N GLN A 299 -2.09 -11.71 -0.45
CA GLN A 299 -0.70 -12.06 -0.13
C GLN A 299 -0.50 -13.59 -0.06
N LYS A 300 -1.45 -14.31 0.54
CA LYS A 300 -1.39 -15.78 0.60
C LYS A 300 -1.51 -16.41 -0.78
N ILE A 301 -2.36 -15.89 -1.67
CA ILE A 301 -2.47 -16.37 -3.06
C ILE A 301 -1.14 -16.16 -3.81
N VAL A 302 -0.50 -14.99 -3.67
CA VAL A 302 0.80 -14.70 -4.28
C VAL A 302 1.85 -15.71 -3.80
N MET A 303 1.96 -15.93 -2.49
CA MET A 303 2.92 -16.89 -1.93
C MET A 303 2.63 -18.32 -2.38
N ALA A 304 1.36 -18.75 -2.33
CA ALA A 304 0.97 -20.11 -2.71
C ALA A 304 1.31 -20.41 -4.17
N ARG A 305 1.08 -19.45 -5.07
CA ARG A 305 1.45 -19.57 -6.47
C ARG A 305 2.93 -19.91 -6.66
N GLU A 306 3.80 -19.23 -5.91
CA GLU A 306 5.25 -19.42 -6.03
C GLU A 306 5.77 -20.66 -5.30
N ILE A 307 5.04 -21.12 -4.28
CA ILE A 307 5.38 -22.36 -3.54
C ILE A 307 4.93 -23.61 -4.32
N PHE A 308 3.73 -23.60 -4.86
CA PHE A 308 3.14 -24.78 -5.52
C PHE A 308 3.28 -24.77 -7.04
N GLY A 309 3.55 -23.61 -7.63
CA GLY A 309 3.64 -23.43 -9.08
C GLY A 309 2.30 -23.09 -9.76
N PRO A 310 2.36 -22.69 -11.05
CA PRO A 310 1.19 -22.18 -11.77
C PRO A 310 0.10 -23.22 -12.05
N ASP A 311 0.42 -24.51 -11.94
CA ASP A 311 -0.54 -25.60 -12.21
C ASP A 311 -1.55 -25.78 -11.08
N TYR A 312 -1.24 -25.29 -9.88
CA TYR A 312 -2.08 -25.42 -8.67
C TYR A 312 -2.80 -24.12 -8.29
N LEU A 313 -3.02 -23.23 -9.25
CA LEU A 313 -3.78 -22.00 -9.00
C LEU A 313 -5.27 -22.32 -8.76
N PRO A 314 -5.88 -21.89 -7.63
CA PRO A 314 -7.25 -22.28 -7.25
C PRO A 314 -8.33 -21.78 -8.21
N TYR A 315 -8.01 -20.79 -9.07
CA TYR A 315 -8.95 -20.16 -10.02
C TYR A 315 -8.57 -20.43 -11.47
N ARG A 316 -7.66 -21.36 -11.75
CA ARG A 316 -7.36 -21.76 -13.12
C ARG A 316 -8.55 -22.54 -13.63
N GLN A 317 -9.32 -21.95 -14.57
CA GLN A 317 -10.29 -22.73 -15.34
C GLN A 317 -9.51 -23.83 -16.06
N GLU A 318 -9.87 -25.09 -15.82
CA GLU A 318 -9.39 -26.20 -16.61
C GLU A 318 -9.73 -25.85 -18.07
N LYS A 319 -8.70 -25.70 -18.90
CA LYS A 319 -8.91 -25.75 -20.34
C LYS A 319 -9.52 -27.13 -20.57
N GLN A 320 -10.80 -27.16 -20.94
CA GLN A 320 -11.42 -28.38 -21.40
C GLN A 320 -10.46 -28.98 -22.45
N MET A 321 -9.88 -30.14 -22.09
CA MET A 321 -9.08 -30.95 -23.00
C MET A 321 -9.94 -31.46 -24.15
#